data_9d7973c6e2ccf6e487bd4c14e2ff69c3
#
_entry.id   9d7973c6e2ccf6e487bd4c14e2ff69c3
#
_cell.length_a   1.000
_cell.length_b   1.000
_cell.length_c   1.000
_cell.angle_alpha   90.00
_cell.angle_beta   90.00
_cell.angle_gamma   90.00
#
_symmetry.space_group_name_H-M   'P 1'
#
loop_
_entity.id
_entity.type
_entity.pdbx_description
1 polymer ?
#
loop_
_entity_poly.entity_id
_entity_poly.type
_entity_poly.pdbx_seq_one_letter_code
_entity_poly.pdbx_strand_id
1 'polypeptide(L)'
;MRGALAPGAPLDETEIAKRFNVSRTPVREALRQLAASGLIEARAHRGAVVARPSVDRLTGMFEAMAELEGLCAGLAAQRMTPVERQRLEAIHEELRNLSHAGNPERFHEVNERFHNAIYAGAHNAYIAEITLATRVRVQPFRRAQFRNLGRLAKSHAEHDRVVVAILRGDKAGAASAMKAHIELVRGEYEIYAVSV
;
A
#
# COMPACT_ATOMS: atom_id res chain seq x y z
N MET A 1 12.03 12.49 9.64
CA MET A 1 12.82 11.27 9.90
C MET A 1 11.91 10.06 9.77
N ARG A 2 11.88 9.43 8.60
CA ARG A 2 11.13 8.17 8.35
C ARG A 2 12.15 7.04 8.27
N GLY A 3 12.68 6.63 9.42
CA GLY A 3 13.51 5.43 9.48
C GLY A 3 12.63 4.21 9.33
N ALA A 4 12.66 3.56 8.18
CA ALA A 4 12.03 2.27 8.03
C ALA A 4 12.75 1.29 8.97
N LEU A 5 12.03 0.77 9.96
CA LEU A 5 12.52 -0.30 10.80
C LEU A 5 12.57 -1.57 9.96
N ALA A 6 13.72 -2.20 9.88
CA ALA A 6 13.88 -3.42 9.11
C ALA A 6 13.03 -4.57 9.70
N PRO A 7 12.53 -5.51 8.88
CA PRO A 7 11.88 -6.72 9.37
C PRO A 7 12.78 -7.45 10.39
N GLY A 8 12.22 -7.81 11.55
CA GLY A 8 12.95 -8.42 12.66
C GLY A 8 13.68 -7.45 13.57
N ALA A 9 13.68 -6.15 13.30
CA ALA A 9 14.28 -5.16 14.19
C ALA A 9 13.56 -5.16 15.55
N PRO A 10 14.31 -5.12 16.67
CA PRO A 10 13.71 -5.04 17.99
C PRO A 10 13.04 -3.68 18.21
N LEU A 11 11.93 -3.70 18.95
CA LEU A 11 11.17 -2.53 19.36
C LEU A 11 11.25 -2.40 20.88
N ASP A 12 12.09 -1.49 21.38
CA ASP A 12 12.23 -1.21 22.79
C ASP A 12 11.20 -0.16 23.23
N GLU A 13 10.32 -0.53 24.17
CA GLU A 13 9.29 0.36 24.71
C GLU A 13 9.89 1.63 25.34
N THR A 14 11.05 1.49 25.99
CA THR A 14 11.70 2.58 26.72
C THR A 14 12.33 3.59 25.76
N GLU A 15 13.02 3.10 24.73
CA GLU A 15 13.60 3.95 23.68
C GLU A 15 12.51 4.68 22.89
N ILE A 16 11.42 3.97 22.55
CA ILE A 16 10.28 4.56 21.85
C ILE A 16 9.62 5.66 22.70
N ALA A 17 9.37 5.38 23.99
CA ALA A 17 8.81 6.35 24.92
C ALA A 17 9.67 7.61 25.05
N LYS A 18 10.98 7.44 25.16
CA LYS A 18 11.95 8.54 25.19
C LYS A 18 11.95 9.35 23.89
N ARG A 19 11.94 8.66 22.73
CA ARG A 19 11.96 9.29 21.41
C ARG A 19 10.73 10.16 21.16
N PHE A 20 9.55 9.74 21.62
CA PHE A 20 8.29 10.46 21.44
C PHE A 20 7.92 11.35 22.64
N ASN A 21 8.76 11.39 23.67
CA ASN A 21 8.54 12.14 24.91
C ASN A 21 7.18 11.82 25.56
N VAL A 22 6.88 10.53 25.69
CA VAL A 22 5.66 10.01 26.32
C VAL A 22 6.00 8.97 27.38
N SER A 23 5.02 8.60 28.23
CA SER A 23 5.18 7.47 29.16
C SER A 23 5.15 6.12 28.41
N ARG A 24 5.56 5.03 29.06
CA ARG A 24 5.58 3.68 28.47
C ARG A 24 4.19 3.12 28.20
N THR A 25 3.15 3.58 28.92
CA THR A 25 1.78 3.07 28.79
C THR A 25 1.21 3.28 27.39
N PRO A 26 1.17 4.49 26.80
CA PRO A 26 0.68 4.66 25.44
C PRO A 26 1.54 3.93 24.39
N VAL A 27 2.86 3.78 24.63
CA VAL A 27 3.74 3.00 23.74
C VAL A 27 3.33 1.53 23.74
N ARG A 28 3.11 0.95 24.91
CA ARG A 28 2.68 -0.46 25.04
C ARG A 28 1.34 -0.69 24.37
N GLU A 29 0.40 0.22 24.49
CA GLU A 29 -0.90 0.12 23.85
C GLU A 29 -0.78 0.22 22.32
N ALA A 30 0.03 1.14 21.81
CA ALA A 30 0.33 1.25 20.39
C ALA A 30 1.00 -0.03 19.85
N LEU A 31 1.96 -0.61 20.58
CA LEU A 31 2.59 -1.88 20.20
C LEU A 31 1.59 -3.05 20.23
N ARG A 32 0.64 -3.08 21.17
CA ARG A 32 -0.43 -4.07 21.16
C ARG A 32 -1.32 -3.98 19.92
N GLN A 33 -1.70 -2.77 19.53
CA GLN A 33 -2.50 -2.53 18.31
C GLN A 33 -1.72 -2.94 17.05
N LEU A 34 -0.42 -2.63 17.00
CA LEU A 34 0.45 -3.06 15.91
C LEU A 34 0.62 -4.58 15.86
N ALA A 35 0.69 -5.25 17.03
CA ALA A 35 0.71 -6.70 17.09
C ALA A 35 -0.59 -7.33 16.61
N ALA A 36 -1.74 -6.78 17.01
CA ALA A 36 -3.06 -7.21 16.54
C ALA A 36 -3.22 -7.05 15.02
N SER A 37 -2.59 -6.02 14.43
CA SER A 37 -2.56 -5.83 12.98
C SER A 37 -1.54 -6.72 12.24
N GLY A 38 -0.69 -7.45 12.97
CA GLY A 38 0.35 -8.32 12.40
C GLY A 38 1.57 -7.58 11.85
N LEU A 39 1.73 -6.30 12.16
CA LEU A 39 2.91 -5.50 11.78
C LEU A 39 4.12 -5.74 12.66
N ILE A 40 3.89 -6.22 13.88
CA ILE A 40 4.93 -6.62 14.81
C ILE A 40 4.58 -7.96 15.46
N GLU A 41 5.60 -8.62 16.00
CA GLU A 41 5.46 -9.85 16.78
C GLU A 41 5.86 -9.57 18.23
N ALA A 42 4.95 -9.84 19.17
CA ALA A 42 5.26 -9.81 20.59
C ALA A 42 6.08 -11.05 20.95
N ARG A 43 7.24 -10.88 21.58
CA ARG A 43 8.07 -11.98 22.10
C ARG A 43 7.95 -12.01 23.62
N ALA A 44 7.58 -13.17 24.16
CA ALA A 44 7.53 -13.35 25.61
C ALA A 44 8.91 -12.99 26.21
N HIS A 45 8.89 -12.10 27.20
CA HIS A 45 10.07 -11.62 27.94
C HIS A 45 11.15 -10.87 27.11
N ARG A 46 10.91 -10.59 25.82
CA ARG A 46 11.90 -9.93 24.92
C ARG A 46 11.36 -8.70 24.18
N GLY A 47 10.21 -8.16 24.61
CA GLY A 47 9.58 -7.01 23.94
C GLY A 47 8.87 -7.38 22.63
N ALA A 48 8.95 -6.53 21.63
CA ALA A 48 8.37 -6.75 20.34
C ALA A 48 9.43 -6.64 19.23
N VAL A 49 9.16 -7.23 18.07
CA VAL A 49 10.01 -7.10 16.88
C VAL A 49 9.14 -6.78 15.68
N VAL A 50 9.69 -6.09 14.68
CA VAL A 50 9.02 -5.89 13.39
C VAL A 50 8.75 -7.27 12.77
N ALA A 51 7.52 -7.52 12.35
CA ALA A 51 7.13 -8.82 11.82
C ALA A 51 7.94 -9.20 10.57
N ARG A 52 8.23 -10.51 10.47
CA ARG A 52 8.81 -11.14 9.27
C ARG A 52 7.83 -12.18 8.76
N PRO A 53 6.83 -11.79 7.94
CA PRO A 53 5.92 -12.79 7.40
C PRO A 53 6.70 -13.82 6.57
N SER A 54 6.28 -15.09 6.63
CA SER A 54 6.79 -16.09 5.71
C SER A 54 6.44 -15.73 4.27
N VAL A 55 7.15 -16.30 3.30
CA VAL A 55 6.89 -16.08 1.87
C VAL A 55 5.43 -16.42 1.54
N ASP A 56 4.93 -17.56 2.01
CA ASP A 56 3.54 -17.98 1.77
C ASP A 56 2.53 -17.00 2.35
N ARG A 57 2.77 -16.51 3.58
CA ARG A 57 1.91 -15.51 4.21
C ARG A 57 1.90 -14.20 3.43
N LEU A 58 3.07 -13.76 2.98
CA LEU A 58 3.18 -12.52 2.21
C LEU A 58 2.50 -12.67 0.84
N THR A 59 2.67 -13.82 0.17
CA THR A 59 1.97 -14.15 -1.07
C THR A 59 0.46 -14.06 -0.87
N GLY A 60 -0.09 -14.72 0.16
CA GLY A 60 -1.53 -14.63 0.45
C GLY A 60 -2.01 -13.21 0.80
N MET A 61 -1.15 -12.39 1.42
CA MET A 61 -1.48 -10.98 1.68
C MET A 61 -1.56 -10.16 0.38
N PHE A 62 -0.67 -10.40 -0.58
CA PHE A 62 -0.72 -9.74 -1.90
C PHE A 62 -1.91 -10.22 -2.73
N GLU A 63 -2.25 -11.51 -2.69
CA GLU A 63 -3.44 -12.05 -3.33
C GLU A 63 -4.72 -11.41 -2.79
N ALA A 64 -4.87 -11.36 -1.47
CA ALA A 64 -6.00 -10.68 -0.83
C ALA A 64 -6.07 -9.19 -1.21
N MET A 65 -4.92 -8.51 -1.28
CA MET A 65 -4.87 -7.11 -1.69
C MET A 65 -5.28 -6.94 -3.16
N ALA A 66 -4.84 -7.82 -4.08
CA ALA A 66 -5.21 -7.78 -5.49
C ALA A 66 -6.72 -7.93 -5.67
N GLU A 67 -7.35 -8.88 -4.96
CA GLU A 67 -8.80 -9.09 -5.00
C GLU A 67 -9.57 -7.88 -4.47
N LEU A 68 -9.18 -7.35 -3.31
CA LEU A 68 -9.85 -6.21 -2.68
C LEU A 68 -9.69 -4.92 -3.50
N GLU A 69 -8.48 -4.62 -3.97
CA GLU A 69 -8.23 -3.43 -4.80
C GLU A 69 -8.92 -3.56 -6.17
N GLY A 70 -8.93 -4.76 -6.77
CA GLY A 70 -9.67 -5.04 -7.99
C GLY A 70 -11.17 -4.83 -7.82
N LEU A 71 -11.74 -5.29 -6.70
CA LEU A 71 -13.14 -5.05 -6.37
C LEU A 71 -13.43 -3.54 -6.22
N CYS A 72 -12.57 -2.79 -5.51
CA CYS A 72 -12.71 -1.34 -5.40
C CYS A 72 -12.67 -0.66 -6.77
N ALA A 73 -11.72 -1.01 -7.64
CA ALA A 73 -11.60 -0.43 -8.98
C ALA A 73 -12.83 -0.72 -9.85
N GLY A 74 -13.32 -1.96 -9.82
CA GLY A 74 -14.54 -2.33 -10.54
C GLY A 74 -15.79 -1.58 -10.06
N LEU A 75 -15.94 -1.40 -8.74
CA LEU A 75 -17.04 -0.61 -8.17
C LEU A 75 -16.88 0.88 -8.50
N ALA A 76 -15.67 1.43 -8.43
CA ALA A 76 -15.36 2.81 -8.79
C ALA A 76 -15.73 3.11 -10.24
N ALA A 77 -15.46 2.18 -11.17
CA ALA A 77 -15.85 2.31 -12.57
C ALA A 77 -17.37 2.52 -12.75
N GLN A 78 -18.19 1.92 -11.89
CA GLN A 78 -19.65 2.04 -11.96
C GLN A 78 -20.21 3.21 -11.15
N ARG A 79 -19.52 3.63 -10.07
CA ARG A 79 -20.11 4.49 -9.03
C ARG A 79 -19.52 5.88 -8.95
N MET A 80 -18.29 6.09 -9.43
CA MET A 80 -17.67 7.42 -9.41
C MET A 80 -18.50 8.44 -10.16
N THR A 81 -18.72 9.58 -9.52
CA THR A 81 -19.30 10.77 -10.13
C THR A 81 -18.34 11.38 -11.16
N PRO A 82 -18.83 12.22 -12.09
CA PRO A 82 -17.96 12.94 -13.04
C PRO A 82 -16.85 13.74 -12.35
N VAL A 83 -17.14 14.37 -11.21
CA VAL A 83 -16.16 15.15 -10.44
C VAL A 83 -15.06 14.25 -9.85
N GLU A 84 -15.42 13.08 -9.34
CA GLU A 84 -14.44 12.12 -8.81
C GLU A 84 -13.54 11.55 -9.92
N ARG A 85 -14.10 11.29 -11.10
CA ARG A 85 -13.33 10.86 -12.29
C ARG A 85 -12.32 11.91 -12.71
N GLN A 86 -12.71 13.18 -12.80
CA GLN A 86 -11.80 14.30 -13.10
C GLN A 86 -10.69 14.42 -12.06
N ARG A 87 -11.03 14.24 -10.78
CA ARG A 87 -10.02 14.25 -9.70
C ARG A 87 -9.04 13.08 -9.82
N LEU A 88 -9.51 11.88 -10.18
CA LEU A 88 -8.67 10.72 -10.41
C LEU A 88 -7.70 10.95 -11.58
N GLU A 89 -8.18 11.53 -12.69
CA GLU A 89 -7.34 11.91 -13.83
C GLU A 89 -6.26 12.92 -13.43
N ALA A 90 -6.62 13.94 -12.65
CA ALA A 90 -5.63 14.94 -12.18
C ALA A 90 -4.54 14.31 -11.30
N ILE A 91 -4.90 13.36 -10.42
CA ILE A 91 -3.92 12.62 -9.61
C ILE A 91 -3.02 11.76 -10.50
N HIS A 92 -3.58 11.10 -11.51
CA HIS A 92 -2.83 10.27 -12.45
C HIS A 92 -1.85 11.11 -13.30
N GLU A 93 -2.26 12.30 -13.71
CA GLU A 93 -1.39 13.25 -14.41
C GLU A 93 -0.23 13.74 -13.51
N GLU A 94 -0.49 14.01 -12.22
CA GLU A 94 0.57 14.33 -11.25
C GLU A 94 1.58 13.18 -11.16
N LEU A 95 1.13 11.91 -11.15
CA LEU A 95 2.00 10.74 -11.17
C LEU A 95 2.87 10.67 -12.43
N ARG A 96 2.34 11.01 -13.60
CA ARG A 96 3.07 11.06 -14.86
C ARG A 96 4.26 12.04 -14.76
N ASN A 97 3.96 13.25 -14.29
CA ASN A 97 4.98 14.30 -14.16
C ASN A 97 6.08 13.90 -13.16
N LEU A 98 5.71 13.26 -12.05
CA LEU A 98 6.65 12.78 -11.05
C LEU A 98 7.49 11.59 -11.54
N SER A 99 6.95 10.73 -12.39
CA SER A 99 7.70 9.64 -12.99
C SER A 99 8.79 10.14 -13.93
N HIS A 100 8.51 11.20 -14.70
CA HIS A 100 9.49 11.86 -15.56
C HIS A 100 10.54 12.66 -14.78
N ALA A 101 10.13 13.31 -13.69
CA ALA A 101 11.02 14.06 -12.81
C ALA A 101 11.95 13.17 -11.98
N GLY A 102 11.72 11.86 -11.92
CA GLY A 102 12.53 10.92 -11.15
C GLY A 102 12.47 11.17 -9.64
N ASN A 103 11.31 11.55 -9.09
CA ASN A 103 11.11 11.80 -7.65
C ASN A 103 10.32 10.67 -6.98
N PRO A 104 10.99 9.63 -6.48
CA PRO A 104 10.33 8.45 -5.94
C PRO A 104 9.56 8.70 -4.65
N GLU A 105 10.02 9.61 -3.79
CA GLU A 105 9.35 9.90 -2.52
C GLU A 105 8.00 10.57 -2.76
N ARG A 106 7.99 11.61 -3.60
CA ARG A 106 6.77 12.31 -3.95
C ARG A 106 5.83 11.44 -4.79
N PHE A 107 6.38 10.64 -5.70
CA PHE A 107 5.61 9.65 -6.45
C PHE A 107 4.88 8.70 -5.51
N HIS A 108 5.55 8.18 -4.47
CA HIS A 108 4.94 7.30 -3.50
C HIS A 108 3.76 7.96 -2.76
N GLU A 109 3.89 9.22 -2.34
CA GLU A 109 2.81 9.95 -1.67
C GLU A 109 1.58 10.12 -2.58
N VAL A 110 1.80 10.50 -3.83
CA VAL A 110 0.70 10.67 -4.81
C VAL A 110 0.11 9.33 -5.22
N ASN A 111 0.92 8.28 -5.31
CA ASN A 111 0.46 6.90 -5.52
C ASN A 111 -0.50 6.42 -4.42
N GLU A 112 -0.22 6.76 -3.15
CA GLU A 112 -1.16 6.47 -2.06
C GLU A 112 -2.50 7.23 -2.25
N ARG A 113 -2.45 8.50 -2.67
CA ARG A 113 -3.65 9.29 -2.97
C ARG A 113 -4.45 8.68 -4.12
N PHE A 114 -3.79 8.19 -5.16
CA PHE A 114 -4.41 7.54 -6.31
C PHE A 114 -5.23 6.33 -5.89
N HIS A 115 -4.64 5.39 -5.17
CA HIS A 115 -5.36 4.21 -4.70
C HIS A 115 -6.49 4.56 -3.73
N ASN A 116 -6.26 5.50 -2.80
CA ASN A 116 -7.30 5.95 -1.86
C ASN A 116 -8.49 6.62 -2.58
N ALA A 117 -8.26 7.36 -3.68
CA ALA A 117 -9.32 7.91 -4.49
C ALA A 117 -10.19 6.80 -5.12
N ILE A 118 -9.58 5.71 -5.58
CA ILE A 118 -10.31 4.55 -6.13
C ILE A 118 -11.12 3.85 -5.03
N TYR A 119 -10.57 3.67 -3.82
CA TYR A 119 -11.30 3.05 -2.72
C TYR A 119 -12.51 3.89 -2.29
N ALA A 120 -12.34 5.20 -2.18
CA ALA A 120 -13.44 6.12 -1.90
C ALA A 120 -14.50 6.08 -3.01
N GLY A 121 -14.06 6.08 -4.28
CA GLY A 121 -14.93 6.02 -5.45
C GLY A 121 -15.70 4.70 -5.61
N ALA A 122 -15.33 3.65 -4.88
CA ALA A 122 -16.11 2.42 -4.80
C ALA A 122 -17.47 2.65 -4.12
N HIS A 123 -17.66 3.75 -3.38
CA HIS A 123 -18.88 4.07 -2.62
C HIS A 123 -19.38 2.88 -1.78
N ASN A 124 -18.43 2.17 -1.15
CA ASN A 124 -18.66 1.12 -0.17
C ASN A 124 -17.62 1.27 0.94
N ALA A 125 -18.00 1.97 2.00
CA ALA A 125 -17.10 2.30 3.11
C ALA A 125 -16.48 1.06 3.76
N TYR A 126 -17.23 -0.02 3.89
CA TYR A 126 -16.74 -1.25 4.52
C TYR A 126 -15.65 -1.94 3.69
N ILE A 127 -15.86 -2.06 2.37
CA ILE A 127 -14.83 -2.61 1.47
C ILE A 127 -13.60 -1.70 1.45
N ALA A 128 -13.77 -0.37 1.40
CA ALA A 128 -12.66 0.58 1.44
C ALA A 128 -11.84 0.45 2.73
N GLU A 129 -12.48 0.29 3.88
CA GLU A 129 -11.82 0.08 5.18
C GLU A 129 -10.98 -1.20 5.20
N ILE A 130 -11.54 -2.33 4.77
CA ILE A 130 -10.82 -3.62 4.73
C ILE A 130 -9.64 -3.54 3.75
N THR A 131 -9.86 -2.93 2.58
CA THR A 131 -8.82 -2.75 1.56
C THR A 131 -7.66 -1.92 2.10
N LEU A 132 -7.97 -0.79 2.76
CA LEU A 132 -6.96 0.08 3.37
C LEU A 132 -6.19 -0.65 4.49
N ALA A 133 -6.88 -1.39 5.36
CA ALA A 133 -6.24 -2.16 6.41
C ALA A 133 -5.29 -3.24 5.84
N THR A 134 -5.68 -3.91 4.76
CA THR A 134 -4.82 -4.89 4.06
C THR A 134 -3.61 -4.19 3.43
N ARG A 135 -3.82 -3.06 2.75
CA ARG A 135 -2.76 -2.27 2.12
C ARG A 135 -1.70 -1.80 3.13
N VAL A 136 -2.12 -1.30 4.30
CA VAL A 136 -1.20 -0.88 5.37
C VAL A 136 -0.28 -2.01 5.81
N ARG A 137 -0.78 -3.24 5.90
CA ARG A 137 0.01 -4.42 6.26
C ARG A 137 1.06 -4.79 5.21
N VAL A 138 0.77 -4.59 3.94
CA VAL A 138 1.68 -4.91 2.81
C VAL A 138 2.63 -3.75 2.50
N GLN A 139 2.32 -2.53 2.96
CA GLN A 139 3.07 -1.32 2.63
C GLN A 139 4.59 -1.40 2.87
N PRO A 140 5.11 -1.97 3.98
CA PRO A 140 6.56 -2.07 4.21
C PRO A 140 7.28 -2.83 3.10
N PHE A 141 6.63 -3.85 2.53
CA PHE A 141 7.17 -4.71 1.48
C PHE A 141 7.06 -4.06 0.10
N ARG A 142 6.06 -3.22 -0.14
CA ARG A 142 5.87 -2.48 -1.39
C ARG A 142 6.85 -1.34 -1.59
N ARG A 143 7.29 -0.67 -0.51
CA ARG A 143 8.18 0.50 -0.61
C ARG A 143 9.53 0.19 -1.21
N ALA A 144 10.05 -1.01 -1.03
CA ALA A 144 11.36 -1.41 -1.51
C ALA A 144 11.49 -1.28 -3.04
N GLN A 145 10.42 -1.53 -3.79
CA GLN A 145 10.42 -1.50 -5.26
C GLN A 145 10.58 -0.09 -5.86
N PHE A 146 10.13 0.97 -5.16
CA PHE A 146 10.19 2.35 -5.71
C PHE A 146 11.60 2.97 -5.70
N ARG A 147 12.61 2.25 -5.23
CA ARG A 147 14.01 2.67 -5.34
C ARG A 147 14.55 2.60 -6.78
N ASN A 148 13.87 1.86 -7.66
CA ASN A 148 14.24 1.76 -9.07
C ASN A 148 13.42 2.77 -9.89
N LEU A 149 14.09 3.73 -10.55
CA LEU A 149 13.44 4.76 -11.37
C LEU A 149 12.61 4.16 -12.52
N GLY A 150 13.08 3.06 -13.14
CA GLY A 150 12.33 2.36 -14.18
C GLY A 150 10.98 1.82 -13.69
N ARG A 151 10.83 1.58 -12.39
CA ARG A 151 9.57 1.13 -11.80
C ARG A 151 8.50 2.22 -11.75
N LEU A 152 8.90 3.50 -11.63
CA LEU A 152 7.96 4.62 -11.62
C LEU A 152 7.18 4.71 -12.94
N ALA A 153 7.89 4.64 -14.07
CA ALA A 153 7.28 4.68 -15.39
C ALA A 153 6.37 3.46 -15.64
N LYS A 154 6.82 2.25 -15.25
CA LYS A 154 6.00 1.04 -15.35
C LYS A 154 4.72 1.15 -14.50
N SER A 155 4.85 1.60 -13.24
CA SER A 155 3.70 1.79 -12.35
C SER A 155 2.69 2.76 -12.93
N HIS A 156 3.16 3.88 -13.51
CA HIS A 156 2.28 4.83 -14.19
C HIS A 156 1.52 4.18 -15.36
N ALA A 157 2.22 3.43 -16.23
CA ALA A 157 1.57 2.73 -17.35
C ALA A 157 0.57 1.65 -16.91
N GLU A 158 0.79 1.02 -15.77
CA GLU A 158 -0.14 0.07 -15.15
C GLU A 158 -1.41 0.82 -14.65
N HIS A 159 -1.23 1.98 -13.99
CA HIS A 159 -2.32 2.83 -13.55
C HIS A 159 -3.15 3.39 -14.71
N ASP A 160 -2.51 3.72 -15.83
CA ASP A 160 -3.19 4.22 -17.02
C ASP A 160 -4.31 3.27 -17.47
N ARG A 161 -4.04 1.96 -17.49
CA ARG A 161 -5.03 0.94 -17.82
C ARG A 161 -6.21 0.94 -16.86
N VAL A 162 -5.96 1.14 -15.56
CA VAL A 162 -7.01 1.23 -14.54
C VAL A 162 -7.86 2.47 -14.73
N VAL A 163 -7.21 3.63 -14.94
CA VAL A 163 -7.91 4.92 -15.16
C VAL A 163 -8.79 4.86 -16.39
N VAL A 164 -8.25 4.40 -17.53
CA VAL A 164 -9.01 4.28 -18.78
C VAL A 164 -10.26 3.40 -18.61
N ALA A 165 -10.14 2.27 -17.90
CA ALA A 165 -11.27 1.38 -17.64
C ALA A 165 -12.31 2.05 -16.72
N ILE A 166 -11.87 2.76 -15.65
CA ILE A 166 -12.78 3.49 -14.76
C ILE A 166 -13.52 4.59 -15.52
N LEU A 167 -12.84 5.38 -16.35
CA LEU A 167 -13.44 6.46 -17.10
C LEU A 167 -14.49 5.96 -18.11
N ARG A 168 -14.28 4.77 -18.67
CA ARG A 168 -15.22 4.11 -19.58
C ARG A 168 -16.39 3.42 -18.85
N GLY A 169 -16.38 3.35 -17.53
CA GLY A 169 -17.38 2.58 -16.77
C GLY A 169 -17.22 1.07 -16.89
N ASP A 170 -16.05 0.61 -17.39
CA ASP A 170 -15.77 -0.81 -17.56
C ASP A 170 -15.36 -1.45 -16.24
N LYS A 171 -16.35 -2.04 -15.56
CA LYS A 171 -16.17 -2.71 -14.27
C LYS A 171 -15.15 -3.86 -14.34
N ALA A 172 -15.30 -4.72 -15.34
CA ALA A 172 -14.48 -5.92 -15.47
C ALA A 172 -13.04 -5.55 -15.83
N GLY A 173 -12.86 -4.63 -16.78
CA GLY A 173 -11.56 -4.11 -17.19
C GLY A 173 -10.84 -3.40 -16.04
N ALA A 174 -11.52 -2.55 -15.26
CA ALA A 174 -10.94 -1.86 -14.12
C ALA A 174 -10.49 -2.85 -13.03
N ALA A 175 -11.31 -3.84 -12.70
CA ALA A 175 -10.97 -4.88 -11.73
C ALA A 175 -9.77 -5.70 -12.19
N SER A 176 -9.75 -6.15 -13.44
CA SER A 176 -8.66 -6.95 -14.01
C SER A 176 -7.35 -6.15 -14.08
N ALA A 177 -7.40 -4.89 -14.54
CA ALA A 177 -6.22 -4.03 -14.62
C ALA A 177 -5.59 -3.77 -13.24
N MET A 178 -6.43 -3.53 -12.20
CA MET A 178 -5.94 -3.32 -10.85
C MET A 178 -5.32 -4.59 -10.25
N LYS A 179 -5.94 -5.76 -10.45
CA LYS A 179 -5.37 -7.05 -10.02
C LYS A 179 -3.99 -7.28 -10.64
N ALA A 180 -3.88 -7.11 -11.95
CA ALA A 180 -2.62 -7.27 -12.67
C ALA A 180 -1.54 -6.30 -12.17
N HIS A 181 -1.90 -5.04 -11.86
CA HIS A 181 -0.99 -4.08 -11.25
C HIS A 181 -0.44 -4.58 -9.91
N ILE A 182 -1.28 -5.12 -9.03
CA ILE A 182 -0.85 -5.62 -7.72
C ILE A 182 0.01 -6.89 -7.84
N GLU A 183 -0.28 -7.78 -8.79
CA GLU A 183 0.52 -8.98 -9.04
C GLU A 183 1.94 -8.64 -9.52
N LEU A 184 2.09 -7.62 -10.37
CA LEU A 184 3.41 -7.14 -10.81
C LEU A 184 4.20 -6.57 -9.63
N VAL A 185 3.53 -5.87 -8.70
CA VAL A 185 4.14 -5.39 -7.45
C VAL A 185 4.68 -6.55 -6.60
N ARG A 186 3.93 -7.67 -6.52
CA ARG A 186 4.36 -8.88 -5.84
C ARG A 186 5.61 -9.48 -6.47
N GLY A 187 5.62 -9.68 -7.78
CA GLY A 187 6.75 -10.26 -8.49
C GLY A 187 8.05 -9.47 -8.34
N GLU A 188 7.98 -8.14 -8.35
CA GLU A 188 9.14 -7.27 -8.10
C GLU A 188 9.67 -7.39 -6.67
N TYR A 189 8.79 -7.60 -5.68
CA TYR A 189 9.20 -7.83 -4.31
C TYR A 189 9.89 -9.20 -4.13
N GLU A 190 9.38 -10.26 -4.74
CA GLU A 190 9.96 -11.60 -4.67
C GLU A 190 11.41 -11.59 -5.20
N ILE A 191 11.67 -10.88 -6.30
CA ILE A 191 13.01 -10.70 -6.86
C ILE A 191 13.91 -9.96 -5.86
N TYR A 192 13.42 -8.91 -5.21
CA TYR A 192 14.19 -8.16 -4.23
C TYR A 192 14.51 -8.99 -2.97
N ALA A 193 13.54 -9.77 -2.48
CA ALA A 193 13.70 -10.60 -1.28
C ALA A 193 14.71 -11.72 -1.44
N VAL A 194 14.92 -12.21 -2.66
CA VAL A 194 15.95 -13.24 -2.99
C VAL A 194 17.34 -12.61 -3.11
N SER A 195 17.43 -11.30 -3.34
CA SER A 195 18.69 -10.56 -3.58
C SER A 195 19.31 -9.98 -2.31
N VAL A 196 18.66 -10.11 -1.15
CA VAL A 196 19.07 -9.59 0.18
C VAL A 196 19.16 -10.72 1.20
#